data_1b79737cfd9b9091cedd35e3388d3451
#
_entry.id   1b79737cfd9b9091cedd35e3388d3451
#
_cell.length_a   1.000
_cell.length_b   1.000
_cell.length_c   1.000
_cell.angle_alpha   90.00
_cell.angle_beta   90.00
_cell.angle_gamma   90.00
#
_symmetry.space_group_name_H-M   'P 1'
#
loop_
_entity.id
_entity.type
_entity.pdbx_description
1 polymer ?
#
loop_
_entity_poly.entity_id
_entity_poly.type
_entity_poly.pdbx_seq_one_letter_code
_entity_poly.pdbx_strand_id
1 'polypeptide(L)'
;SRDHLDYHKTFKDYFNSKLILFKKLMKKKSNIIFDQDLTIAKKIRKIAKKNNLKQLSIGSNNSDLVIIDHKFINFKQHVRFFYKNNTYSFSTQLIGKVQINNLLMSILAASKSNLKLKKILNSIEKVKPVPGRLEKISNLKNNSTVILDYAHSPDALRVCLKNIKDQFSLKKITIVFGCGGERDKPKRKIMGRIANNYCNKIYLTDDNPRKENPKKIRDQIKINISKKKLIEISSRKIAINTAIKNIQSDEVVIVAGKGHESYQEYKSRKYFSDRDCILKSIKEKNKNLNNNWKVNIIEENLKKKLSNNLN
;
A
#
# COMPACT_ATOMS: atom_id res chain seq x y z
N SER A 1 9.00 -13.96 2.40
CA SER A 1 8.64 -13.27 1.14
C SER A 1 9.50 -13.75 -0.01
N ARG A 2 8.90 -14.09 -1.13
CA ARG A 2 9.59 -14.40 -2.39
C ARG A 2 10.02 -13.09 -3.05
N ASP A 3 11.01 -12.43 -2.45
CA ASP A 3 11.60 -11.22 -2.99
C ASP A 3 13.12 -11.38 -3.06
N HIS A 4 13.77 -10.78 -4.05
CA HIS A 4 15.23 -10.88 -4.26
C HIS A 4 15.77 -12.31 -4.42
N LEU A 5 14.94 -13.29 -4.85
CA LEU A 5 15.40 -14.66 -5.15
C LEU A 5 16.15 -14.77 -6.49
N ASP A 6 16.16 -13.68 -7.25
CA ASP A 6 17.05 -13.48 -8.40
C ASP A 6 18.52 -13.28 -7.97
N TYR A 7 18.74 -12.73 -6.78
CA TYR A 7 20.08 -12.53 -6.19
C TYR A 7 20.39 -13.58 -5.12
N HIS A 8 19.45 -13.88 -4.22
CA HIS A 8 19.61 -14.89 -3.19
C HIS A 8 19.03 -16.22 -3.66
N LYS A 9 19.82 -17.29 -3.68
CA LYS A 9 19.39 -18.63 -4.12
C LYS A 9 18.21 -19.16 -3.30
N THR A 10 18.17 -18.84 -1.99
CA THR A 10 17.11 -19.29 -1.09
C THR A 10 16.58 -18.17 -0.19
N PHE A 11 15.37 -18.35 0.34
CA PHE A 11 14.83 -17.46 1.38
C PHE A 11 15.74 -17.43 2.63
N LYS A 12 16.38 -18.55 2.96
CA LYS A 12 17.31 -18.65 4.08
C LYS A 12 18.52 -17.73 3.90
N ASP A 13 19.08 -17.65 2.69
CA ASP A 13 20.21 -16.77 2.35
C ASP A 13 19.81 -15.30 2.42
N TYR A 14 18.67 -14.95 1.82
CA TYR A 14 18.10 -13.60 1.92
C TYR A 14 17.90 -13.18 3.37
N PHE A 15 17.30 -14.06 4.19
CA PHE A 15 17.06 -13.78 5.59
C PHE A 15 18.37 -13.66 6.39
N ASN A 16 19.34 -14.55 6.16
CA ASN A 16 20.65 -14.49 6.82
C ASN A 16 21.41 -13.21 6.48
N SER A 17 21.32 -12.72 5.25
CA SER A 17 21.93 -11.45 4.85
C SER A 17 21.35 -10.26 5.64
N LYS A 18 20.05 -10.23 5.86
CA LYS A 18 19.43 -9.21 6.73
C LYS A 18 19.87 -9.32 8.20
N LEU A 19 20.13 -10.51 8.68
CA LEU A 19 20.60 -10.74 10.05
C LEU A 19 22.07 -10.32 10.28
N ILE A 20 22.84 -10.04 9.23
CA ILE A 20 24.25 -9.56 9.36
C ILE A 20 24.26 -8.25 10.18
N LEU A 21 23.30 -7.36 9.97
CA LEU A 21 23.18 -6.12 10.76
C LEU A 21 23.25 -6.42 12.27
N PHE A 22 22.43 -7.34 12.75
CA PHE A 22 22.30 -7.65 14.18
C PHE A 22 23.43 -8.53 14.71
N LYS A 23 24.02 -9.35 13.85
CA LYS A 23 25.09 -10.28 14.23
C LYS A 23 26.48 -9.67 14.24
N LYS A 24 26.75 -8.73 13.30
CA LYS A 24 28.13 -8.26 13.05
C LYS A 24 28.27 -6.75 13.09
N LEU A 25 27.27 -5.96 12.68
CA LEU A 25 27.45 -4.53 12.42
C LEU A 25 26.98 -3.64 13.57
N MET A 26 25.99 -4.08 14.36
CA MET A 26 25.52 -3.30 15.50
C MET A 26 26.52 -3.34 16.66
N LYS A 27 26.77 -2.18 17.25
CA LYS A 27 27.58 -2.05 18.47
C LYS A 27 26.87 -2.71 19.66
N LYS A 28 27.63 -3.33 20.58
CA LYS A 28 27.09 -3.85 21.85
C LYS A 28 26.28 -2.78 22.58
N LYS A 29 25.24 -3.17 23.30
CA LYS A 29 24.32 -2.28 24.04
C LYS A 29 23.45 -1.36 23.15
N SER A 30 23.54 -1.43 21.82
CA SER A 30 22.62 -0.73 20.92
C SER A 30 21.19 -1.28 21.05
N ASN A 31 20.20 -0.42 20.76
CA ASN A 31 18.80 -0.85 20.80
C ASN A 31 18.41 -1.55 19.49
N ILE A 32 17.75 -2.70 19.60
CA ILE A 32 17.04 -3.35 18.51
C ILE A 32 15.53 -3.28 18.77
N ILE A 33 14.77 -2.87 17.78
CA ILE A 33 13.31 -2.74 17.88
C ILE A 33 12.67 -3.67 16.86
N PHE A 34 11.70 -4.46 17.28
CA PHE A 34 11.05 -5.43 16.40
C PHE A 34 9.59 -5.69 16.82
N ASP A 35 8.82 -6.18 15.85
CA ASP A 35 7.47 -6.67 16.05
C ASP A 35 7.54 -8.12 16.59
N GLN A 36 7.03 -8.33 17.82
CA GLN A 36 7.06 -9.60 18.50
C GLN A 36 6.08 -10.62 17.94
N ASP A 37 5.01 -10.17 17.29
CA ASP A 37 3.98 -11.05 16.72
C ASP A 37 4.47 -11.72 15.43
N LEU A 38 5.63 -11.32 14.90
CA LEU A 38 6.23 -11.95 13.75
C LEU A 38 6.89 -13.30 14.10
N THR A 39 6.73 -14.29 13.25
CA THR A 39 7.32 -15.64 13.41
C THR A 39 8.83 -15.62 13.61
N ILE A 40 9.52 -14.60 13.07
CA ILE A 40 10.97 -14.43 13.20
C ILE A 40 11.41 -13.83 14.54
N ALA A 41 10.49 -13.31 15.36
CA ALA A 41 10.81 -12.61 16.61
C ALA A 41 11.68 -13.44 17.57
N LYS A 42 11.35 -14.73 17.73
CA LYS A 42 12.15 -15.66 18.55
C LYS A 42 13.63 -15.70 18.10
N LYS A 43 13.88 -15.72 16.79
CA LYS A 43 15.24 -15.75 16.23
C LYS A 43 15.96 -14.41 16.44
N ILE A 44 15.26 -13.30 16.29
CA ILE A 44 15.77 -11.94 16.56
C ILE A 44 16.18 -11.83 18.03
N ARG A 45 15.32 -12.25 18.98
CA ARG A 45 15.63 -12.26 20.42
C ARG A 45 16.90 -13.06 20.75
N LYS A 46 17.04 -14.27 20.18
CA LYS A 46 18.22 -15.11 20.39
C LYS A 46 19.50 -14.42 19.91
N ILE A 47 19.46 -13.77 18.74
CA ILE A 47 20.60 -13.04 18.18
C ILE A 47 20.92 -11.81 19.04
N ALA A 48 19.91 -11.04 19.44
CA ALA A 48 20.09 -9.86 20.28
C ALA A 48 20.74 -10.20 21.63
N LYS A 49 20.28 -11.29 22.28
CA LYS A 49 20.88 -11.78 23.53
C LYS A 49 22.35 -12.16 23.33
N LYS A 50 22.66 -12.96 22.27
CA LYS A 50 24.03 -13.39 21.96
C LYS A 50 24.99 -12.22 21.72
N ASN A 51 24.51 -11.12 21.12
CA ASN A 51 25.34 -9.97 20.75
C ASN A 51 25.23 -8.80 21.76
N ASN A 52 24.65 -9.06 22.95
CA ASN A 52 24.49 -8.03 24.00
C ASN A 52 23.78 -6.76 23.49
N LEU A 53 22.67 -6.94 22.72
CA LEU A 53 21.83 -5.84 22.24
C LEU A 53 20.64 -5.64 23.19
N LYS A 54 20.26 -4.39 23.44
CA LYS A 54 19.06 -4.04 24.22
C LYS A 54 17.83 -4.26 23.34
N GLN A 55 16.87 -5.02 23.84
CA GLN A 55 15.67 -5.41 23.07
C GLN A 55 14.50 -4.51 23.45
N LEU A 56 13.77 -4.08 22.44
CA LEU A 56 12.48 -3.40 22.55
C LEU A 56 11.52 -4.01 21.54
N SER A 57 10.30 -4.25 21.96
CA SER A 57 9.30 -4.90 21.11
C SER A 57 7.96 -4.19 21.12
N ILE A 58 7.27 -4.28 19.99
CA ILE A 58 5.84 -3.99 19.89
C ILE A 58 5.09 -5.31 19.70
N GLY A 59 3.81 -5.35 20.07
CA GLY A 59 2.97 -6.53 19.82
C GLY A 59 1.65 -6.49 20.55
N SER A 60 0.86 -7.54 20.38
CA SER A 60 -0.45 -7.70 21.05
C SER A 60 -0.33 -8.12 22.51
N ASN A 61 0.74 -8.87 22.86
CA ASN A 61 0.98 -9.35 24.22
C ASN A 61 2.48 -9.44 24.51
N ASN A 62 2.86 -9.43 25.82
CA ASN A 62 4.24 -9.67 26.29
C ASN A 62 5.32 -8.88 25.53
N SER A 63 5.02 -7.61 25.19
CA SER A 63 5.93 -6.68 24.51
C SER A 63 6.13 -5.42 25.33
N ASP A 64 7.20 -4.67 25.07
CA ASP A 64 7.46 -3.41 25.75
C ASP A 64 6.38 -2.37 25.47
N LEU A 65 5.85 -2.36 24.23
CA LEU A 65 4.70 -1.58 23.83
C LEU A 65 3.59 -2.54 23.39
N VAL A 66 2.52 -2.61 24.17
CA VAL A 66 1.37 -3.50 23.93
C VAL A 66 0.27 -2.74 23.20
N ILE A 67 -0.16 -3.24 22.05
CA ILE A 67 -1.30 -2.70 21.30
C ILE A 67 -2.58 -3.19 21.98
N ILE A 68 -3.33 -2.27 22.62
CA ILE A 68 -4.59 -2.58 23.30
C ILE A 68 -5.75 -2.64 22.31
N ASP A 69 -5.83 -1.64 21.43
CA ASP A 69 -6.95 -1.48 20.52
C ASP A 69 -6.50 -0.80 19.21
N HIS A 70 -7.10 -1.22 18.11
CA HIS A 70 -6.86 -0.66 16.79
C HIS A 70 -8.16 -0.66 15.99
N LYS A 71 -8.69 0.53 15.70
CA LYS A 71 -9.97 0.73 15.01
C LYS A 71 -9.83 1.64 13.79
N PHE A 72 -10.72 1.43 12.82
CA PHE A 72 -10.91 2.32 11.68
C PHE A 72 -12.16 3.17 11.91
N ILE A 73 -12.00 4.49 11.99
CA ILE A 73 -13.11 5.43 12.17
C ILE A 73 -12.91 6.58 11.18
N ASN A 74 -13.90 6.84 10.34
CA ASN A 74 -13.85 7.92 9.33
C ASN A 74 -12.58 7.90 8.48
N PHE A 75 -12.20 6.69 8.00
CA PHE A 75 -10.98 6.45 7.19
C PHE A 75 -9.64 6.74 7.90
N LYS A 76 -9.66 7.08 9.19
CA LYS A 76 -8.46 7.18 10.03
C LYS A 76 -8.27 5.90 10.83
N GLN A 77 -7.04 5.62 11.19
CA GLN A 77 -6.69 4.57 12.14
C GLN A 77 -6.56 5.18 13.54
N HIS A 78 -7.27 4.64 14.49
CA HIS A 78 -7.19 5.01 15.91
C HIS A 78 -6.51 3.86 16.64
N VAL A 79 -5.43 4.17 17.34
CA VAL A 79 -4.60 3.19 18.03
C VAL A 79 -4.49 3.56 19.50
N ARG A 80 -4.74 2.59 20.36
CA ARG A 80 -4.52 2.68 21.79
C ARG A 80 -3.50 1.63 22.20
N PHE A 81 -2.50 2.03 22.95
CA PHE A 81 -1.41 1.16 23.37
C PHE A 81 -0.95 1.46 24.81
N PHE A 82 -0.37 0.44 25.44
CA PHE A 82 0.21 0.53 26.77
C PHE A 82 1.74 0.54 26.67
N TYR A 83 2.38 1.45 27.39
CA TYR A 83 3.84 1.58 27.42
C TYR A 83 4.27 2.24 28.74
N LYS A 84 5.26 1.65 29.47
CA LYS A 84 5.78 2.18 30.73
C LYS A 84 4.67 2.56 31.73
N ASN A 85 3.80 1.61 32.04
CA ASN A 85 2.69 1.74 33.02
C ASN A 85 1.63 2.80 32.67
N ASN A 86 1.59 3.31 31.45
CA ASN A 86 0.63 4.30 31.00
C ASN A 86 -0.03 3.86 29.69
N THR A 87 -1.28 4.27 29.52
CA THR A 87 -2.03 4.09 28.28
C THR A 87 -1.95 5.38 27.46
N TYR A 88 -1.69 5.21 26.17
CA TYR A 88 -1.59 6.29 25.20
C TYR A 88 -2.48 6.00 24.00
N SER A 89 -2.88 7.04 23.29
CA SER A 89 -3.61 6.92 22.03
C SER A 89 -3.16 7.94 21.02
N PHE A 90 -3.35 7.61 19.76
CA PHE A 90 -3.19 8.55 18.64
C PHE A 90 -4.09 8.17 17.48
N SER A 91 -4.29 9.13 16.57
CA SER A 91 -4.97 8.91 15.30
C SER A 91 -4.03 9.22 14.14
N THR A 92 -4.17 8.50 13.04
CA THR A 92 -3.36 8.73 11.84
C THR A 92 -4.16 8.47 10.56
N GLN A 93 -3.75 9.14 9.47
CA GLN A 93 -4.29 8.93 8.13
C GLN A 93 -3.51 7.88 7.32
N LEU A 94 -2.46 7.30 7.88
CA LEU A 94 -1.72 6.21 7.25
C LEU A 94 -2.66 5.04 6.97
N ILE A 95 -2.41 4.30 5.89
CA ILE A 95 -3.27 3.18 5.48
C ILE A 95 -2.61 1.86 5.87
N GLY A 96 -3.42 0.98 6.50
CA GLY A 96 -3.06 -0.41 6.80
C GLY A 96 -2.31 -0.61 8.12
N LYS A 97 -2.59 -1.75 8.75
CA LYS A 97 -1.97 -2.17 10.02
C LYS A 97 -0.45 -2.23 9.94
N VAL A 98 0.12 -2.56 8.77
CA VAL A 98 1.57 -2.59 8.55
C VAL A 98 2.21 -1.23 8.80
N GLN A 99 1.54 -0.13 8.43
CA GLN A 99 2.05 1.23 8.69
C GLN A 99 1.93 1.59 10.18
N ILE A 100 0.92 1.08 10.88
CA ILE A 100 0.80 1.26 12.34
C ILE A 100 1.96 0.57 13.06
N ASN A 101 2.28 -0.67 12.70
CA ASN A 101 3.41 -1.38 13.32
C ASN A 101 4.74 -0.64 13.06
N ASN A 102 4.96 -0.13 11.85
CA ASN A 102 6.14 0.69 11.53
C ASN A 102 6.17 1.99 12.36
N LEU A 103 5.01 2.65 12.51
CA LEU A 103 4.90 3.88 13.28
C LEU A 103 5.16 3.63 14.78
N LEU A 104 4.62 2.55 15.36
CA LEU A 104 4.87 2.18 16.75
C LEU A 104 6.35 1.85 17.01
N MET A 105 7.01 1.13 16.09
CA MET A 105 8.46 0.90 16.16
C MET A 105 9.23 2.23 16.08
N SER A 106 8.79 3.16 15.23
CA SER A 106 9.40 4.50 15.12
C SER A 106 9.21 5.34 16.40
N ILE A 107 8.03 5.24 17.03
CA ILE A 107 7.76 5.88 18.35
C ILE A 107 8.73 5.35 19.41
N LEU A 108 8.93 4.02 19.48
CA LEU A 108 9.91 3.43 20.40
C LEU A 108 11.33 3.91 20.09
N ALA A 109 11.73 3.97 18.82
CA ALA A 109 13.05 4.47 18.43
C ALA A 109 13.24 5.92 18.86
N ALA A 110 12.30 6.80 18.54
CA ALA A 110 12.33 8.22 18.92
C ALA A 110 12.34 8.40 20.44
N SER A 111 11.64 7.55 21.21
CA SER A 111 11.64 7.61 22.68
C SER A 111 13.01 7.31 23.32
N LYS A 112 13.96 6.73 22.54
CA LYS A 112 15.34 6.46 22.95
C LYS A 112 16.31 7.58 22.60
N SER A 113 15.83 8.62 21.91
CA SER A 113 16.61 9.81 21.52
C SER A 113 16.35 11.02 22.44
N ASN A 114 16.08 10.78 23.72
CA ASN A 114 15.78 11.78 24.76
C ASN A 114 14.55 12.67 24.47
N LEU A 115 13.68 12.28 23.53
CA LEU A 115 12.45 12.99 23.26
C LEU A 115 11.34 12.54 24.22
N LYS A 116 10.61 13.48 24.80
CA LYS A 116 9.43 13.18 25.62
C LYS A 116 8.34 12.54 24.75
N LEU A 117 7.78 11.40 25.19
CA LEU A 117 6.78 10.66 24.44
C LEU A 117 5.58 11.54 24.01
N LYS A 118 5.12 12.44 24.90
CA LYS A 118 4.04 13.39 24.57
C LYS A 118 4.37 14.25 23.33
N LYS A 119 5.61 14.72 23.19
CA LYS A 119 6.02 15.48 21.99
C LYS A 119 6.03 14.60 20.73
N ILE A 120 6.48 13.34 20.86
CA ILE A 120 6.46 12.37 19.76
C ILE A 120 5.02 12.14 19.30
N LEU A 121 4.10 11.86 20.23
CA LEU A 121 2.69 11.60 19.93
C LEU A 121 1.99 12.79 19.28
N ASN A 122 2.25 14.01 19.74
CA ASN A 122 1.67 15.24 19.15
C ASN A 122 2.15 15.48 17.69
N SER A 123 3.25 14.86 17.27
CA SER A 123 3.73 14.99 15.88
C SER A 123 3.12 13.96 14.92
N ILE A 124 2.45 12.91 15.44
CA ILE A 124 1.97 11.79 14.61
C ILE A 124 0.93 12.22 13.59
N GLU A 125 0.05 13.15 13.92
CA GLU A 125 -0.96 13.65 12.97
C GLU A 125 -0.34 14.31 11.72
N LYS A 126 0.89 14.81 11.84
CA LYS A 126 1.66 15.42 10.75
C LYS A 126 2.43 14.41 9.92
N VAL A 127 2.49 13.14 10.35
CA VAL A 127 3.21 12.09 9.63
C VAL A 127 2.48 11.77 8.34
N LYS A 128 3.20 11.95 7.23
CA LYS A 128 2.73 11.60 5.89
C LYS A 128 3.16 10.19 5.53
N PRO A 129 2.40 9.49 4.66
CA PRO A 129 2.85 8.21 4.13
C PRO A 129 4.16 8.36 3.37
N VAL A 130 4.99 7.33 3.43
CA VAL A 130 6.18 7.25 2.56
C VAL A 130 5.69 7.18 1.10
N PRO A 131 6.25 7.97 0.17
CA PRO A 131 5.83 7.95 -1.23
C PRO A 131 5.78 6.54 -1.82
N GLY A 132 4.66 6.18 -2.43
CA GLY A 132 4.44 4.87 -3.02
C GLY A 132 4.31 3.70 -2.03
N ARG A 133 3.98 3.94 -0.76
CA ARG A 133 3.74 2.90 0.26
C ARG A 133 2.36 3.08 0.88
N LEU A 134 1.35 2.40 0.34
CA LEU A 134 -0.06 2.58 0.68
C LEU A 134 -0.42 4.08 0.72
N GLU A 135 0.12 4.82 -0.24
CA GLU A 135 -0.01 6.25 -0.31
C GLU A 135 -1.36 6.63 -0.90
N LYS A 136 -2.22 7.24 -0.09
CA LYS A 136 -3.45 7.84 -0.57
C LYS A 136 -3.11 9.11 -1.34
N ILE A 137 -3.31 9.08 -2.67
CA ILE A 137 -3.01 10.22 -3.53
C ILE A 137 -4.12 11.26 -3.43
N SER A 138 -5.38 10.84 -3.51
CA SER A 138 -6.53 11.73 -3.38
C SER A 138 -7.82 10.95 -3.13
N ASN A 139 -8.83 11.64 -2.60
CA ASN A 139 -10.22 11.27 -2.76
C ASN A 139 -10.80 12.02 -3.95
N LEU A 140 -11.64 11.35 -4.72
CA LEU A 140 -12.46 12.00 -5.74
C LEU A 140 -13.75 12.53 -5.10
N LYS A 141 -14.42 13.43 -5.82
CA LYS A 141 -15.69 14.03 -5.35
C LYS A 141 -16.83 13.03 -5.17
N ASN A 142 -16.73 11.86 -5.79
CA ASN A 142 -17.69 10.76 -5.67
C ASN A 142 -17.35 9.78 -4.53
N ASN A 143 -16.60 10.21 -3.51
CA ASN A 143 -16.16 9.39 -2.37
C ASN A 143 -15.27 8.19 -2.72
N SER A 144 -14.78 8.08 -3.94
CA SER A 144 -13.80 7.07 -4.31
C SER A 144 -12.38 7.48 -3.91
N THR A 145 -11.49 6.50 -3.79
CA THR A 145 -10.13 6.71 -3.28
C THR A 145 -9.11 6.11 -4.24
N VAL A 146 -8.02 6.82 -4.52
CA VAL A 146 -6.90 6.32 -5.31
C VAL A 146 -5.66 6.18 -4.43
N ILE A 147 -5.07 4.97 -4.44
CA ILE A 147 -3.92 4.58 -3.62
C ILE A 147 -2.78 4.13 -4.54
N LEU A 148 -1.57 4.57 -4.23
CA LEU A 148 -0.34 4.15 -4.88
C LEU A 148 0.48 3.27 -3.95
N ASP A 149 0.95 2.10 -4.46
CA ASP A 149 1.77 1.18 -3.68
C ASP A 149 2.90 0.53 -4.49
N TYR A 150 3.97 0.20 -3.82
CA TYR A 150 5.15 -0.45 -4.41
C TYR A 150 5.05 -1.98 -4.47
N ALA A 151 3.95 -2.59 -4.05
CA ALA A 151 3.79 -4.03 -3.96
C ALA A 151 4.02 -4.73 -5.31
N HIS A 152 5.18 -5.35 -5.47
CA HIS A 152 5.65 -6.02 -6.68
C HIS A 152 6.02 -7.50 -6.45
N SER A 153 5.77 -8.03 -5.25
CA SER A 153 5.92 -9.44 -4.89
C SER A 153 4.60 -10.03 -4.37
N PRO A 154 4.41 -11.36 -4.41
CA PRO A 154 3.17 -12.00 -3.96
C PRO A 154 2.75 -11.62 -2.54
N ASP A 155 3.70 -11.66 -1.60
CA ASP A 155 3.40 -11.36 -0.20
C ASP A 155 3.12 -9.87 0.01
N ALA A 156 3.89 -8.98 -0.65
CA ALA A 156 3.62 -7.54 -0.59
C ALA A 156 2.25 -7.21 -1.16
N LEU A 157 1.87 -7.81 -2.31
CA LEU A 157 0.55 -7.60 -2.91
C LEU A 157 -0.58 -8.12 -2.01
N ARG A 158 -0.41 -9.30 -1.40
CA ARG A 158 -1.37 -9.87 -0.46
C ARG A 158 -1.56 -8.96 0.76
N VAL A 159 -0.46 -8.49 1.36
CA VAL A 159 -0.49 -7.60 2.51
C VAL A 159 -1.14 -6.26 2.15
N CYS A 160 -0.77 -5.67 1.02
CA CYS A 160 -1.36 -4.44 0.51
C CYS A 160 -2.89 -4.57 0.37
N LEU A 161 -3.36 -5.56 -0.40
CA LEU A 161 -4.78 -5.76 -0.67
C LEU A 161 -5.59 -6.14 0.58
N LYS A 162 -4.99 -6.93 1.49
CA LYS A 162 -5.61 -7.25 2.78
C LYS A 162 -5.80 -5.97 3.62
N ASN A 163 -4.77 -5.16 3.79
CA ASN A 163 -4.87 -3.91 4.56
C ASN A 163 -5.92 -2.96 3.99
N ILE A 164 -6.03 -2.90 2.66
CA ILE A 164 -7.06 -2.08 2.01
C ILE A 164 -8.46 -2.66 2.26
N LYS A 165 -8.63 -3.97 2.13
CA LYS A 165 -9.91 -4.63 2.40
C LYS A 165 -10.34 -4.43 3.85
N ASP A 166 -9.42 -4.52 4.81
CA ASP A 166 -9.70 -4.34 6.23
C ASP A 166 -10.12 -2.88 6.54
N GLN A 167 -9.44 -1.89 5.94
CA GLN A 167 -9.70 -0.47 6.19
C GLN A 167 -10.87 0.10 5.39
N PHE A 168 -11.17 -0.45 4.22
CA PHE A 168 -12.22 -0.02 3.30
C PHE A 168 -13.20 -1.17 3.04
N SER A 169 -13.64 -1.85 4.09
CA SER A 169 -14.39 -3.11 4.03
C SER A 169 -15.66 -3.06 3.16
N LEU A 170 -16.32 -1.91 3.09
CA LEU A 170 -17.54 -1.69 2.31
C LEU A 170 -17.27 -1.27 0.86
N LYS A 171 -16.02 -0.94 0.50
CA LYS A 171 -15.69 -0.45 -0.83
C LYS A 171 -15.31 -1.59 -1.78
N LYS A 172 -15.67 -1.44 -3.05
CA LYS A 172 -15.17 -2.30 -4.14
C LYS A 172 -13.70 -1.97 -4.41
N ILE A 173 -12.90 -2.99 -4.69
CA ILE A 173 -11.46 -2.85 -4.93
C ILE A 173 -11.17 -3.10 -6.40
N THR A 174 -10.56 -2.12 -7.03
CA THR A 174 -9.98 -2.21 -8.38
C THR A 174 -8.47 -2.09 -8.29
N ILE A 175 -7.73 -2.91 -9.05
CA ILE A 175 -6.27 -2.85 -9.10
C ILE A 175 -5.77 -2.62 -10.52
N VAL A 176 -4.71 -1.79 -10.64
CA VAL A 176 -3.87 -1.65 -11.84
C VAL A 176 -2.50 -2.18 -11.49
N PHE A 177 -2.04 -3.27 -12.16
CA PHE A 177 -0.73 -3.83 -11.88
C PHE A 177 -0.16 -4.63 -13.05
N GLY A 178 1.13 -4.90 -12.98
CA GLY A 178 1.87 -5.78 -13.86
C GLY A 178 3.02 -6.45 -13.12
N CYS A 179 3.88 -7.16 -13.85
CA CYS A 179 5.12 -7.73 -13.32
C CYS A 179 6.31 -7.37 -14.19
N GLY A 180 7.47 -7.21 -13.56
CA GLY A 180 8.73 -7.00 -14.26
C GLY A 180 9.21 -8.24 -15.03
N GLY A 181 9.88 -7.99 -16.15
CA GLY A 181 10.67 -8.98 -16.88
C GLY A 181 12.02 -9.24 -16.24
N GLU A 182 12.70 -10.33 -16.65
CA GLU A 182 14.00 -10.76 -16.13
C GLU A 182 14.05 -10.90 -14.60
N ARG A 183 12.93 -11.35 -14.01
CA ARG A 183 12.72 -11.56 -12.59
C ARG A 183 12.03 -12.90 -12.34
N ASP A 184 11.76 -13.23 -11.08
CA ASP A 184 11.05 -14.45 -10.66
C ASP A 184 9.75 -14.66 -11.47
N LYS A 185 9.77 -15.55 -12.48
CA LYS A 185 8.59 -15.86 -13.32
C LYS A 185 7.46 -16.57 -12.57
N PRO A 186 7.74 -17.55 -11.68
CA PRO A 186 6.71 -18.20 -10.88
C PRO A 186 5.79 -17.26 -10.09
N LYS A 187 6.28 -16.09 -9.67
CA LYS A 187 5.46 -15.12 -8.93
C LYS A 187 4.28 -14.58 -9.75
N ARG A 188 4.34 -14.55 -11.08
CA ARG A 188 3.35 -13.95 -11.99
C ARG A 188 1.96 -14.56 -11.80
N LYS A 189 1.85 -15.89 -11.90
CA LYS A 189 0.58 -16.61 -11.69
C LYS A 189 0.06 -16.51 -10.26
N ILE A 190 0.96 -16.37 -9.26
CA ILE A 190 0.59 -16.20 -7.86
C ILE A 190 0.00 -14.80 -7.64
N MET A 191 0.60 -13.77 -8.19
CA MET A 191 0.09 -12.38 -8.11
C MET A 191 -1.25 -12.25 -8.82
N GLY A 192 -1.44 -12.90 -9.98
CA GLY A 192 -2.74 -12.97 -10.65
C GLY A 192 -3.81 -13.58 -9.76
N ARG A 193 -3.54 -14.71 -9.10
CA ARG A 193 -4.46 -15.36 -8.15
C ARG A 193 -4.79 -14.45 -6.96
N ILE A 194 -3.80 -13.77 -6.40
CA ILE A 194 -4.01 -12.83 -5.28
C ILE A 194 -4.93 -11.70 -5.72
N ALA A 195 -4.66 -11.06 -6.85
CA ALA A 195 -5.51 -10.00 -7.40
C ALA A 195 -6.95 -10.50 -7.63
N ASN A 196 -7.11 -11.70 -8.20
CA ASN A 196 -8.43 -12.31 -8.42
C ASN A 196 -9.22 -12.51 -7.12
N ASN A 197 -8.56 -12.89 -6.02
CA ASN A 197 -9.23 -13.18 -4.75
C ASN A 197 -9.66 -11.91 -4.00
N TYR A 198 -8.92 -10.81 -4.15
CA TYR A 198 -9.18 -9.58 -3.39
C TYR A 198 -9.93 -8.51 -4.17
N CYS A 199 -9.80 -8.48 -5.50
CA CYS A 199 -10.29 -7.37 -6.32
C CYS A 199 -11.56 -7.73 -7.08
N ASN A 200 -12.43 -6.72 -7.27
CA ASN A 200 -13.63 -6.81 -8.10
C ASN A 200 -13.29 -6.58 -9.58
N LYS A 201 -12.29 -5.73 -9.88
CA LYS A 201 -11.83 -5.40 -11.23
C LYS A 201 -10.31 -5.33 -11.29
N ILE A 202 -9.72 -5.81 -12.36
CA ILE A 202 -8.27 -5.95 -12.52
C ILE A 202 -7.87 -5.39 -13.88
N TYR A 203 -7.14 -4.28 -13.87
CA TYR A 203 -6.47 -3.74 -15.04
C TYR A 203 -5.04 -4.31 -15.09
N LEU A 204 -4.85 -5.28 -15.98
CA LEU A 204 -3.56 -5.91 -16.19
C LEU A 204 -2.75 -5.14 -17.24
N THR A 205 -1.55 -4.70 -16.89
CA THR A 205 -0.74 -3.82 -17.73
C THR A 205 0.75 -4.18 -17.66
N ASP A 206 1.56 -3.50 -18.48
CA ASP A 206 3.02 -3.64 -18.41
C ASP A 206 3.57 -2.91 -17.17
N ASP A 207 4.59 -3.50 -16.56
CA ASP A 207 5.43 -2.88 -15.53
C ASP A 207 6.77 -2.46 -16.16
N ASN A 208 7.86 -3.12 -15.86
CA ASN A 208 9.19 -2.99 -16.50
C ASN A 208 9.51 -4.29 -17.26
N PRO A 209 9.03 -4.49 -18.49
CA PRO A 209 9.26 -5.75 -19.23
C PRO A 209 10.73 -6.04 -19.52
N ARG A 210 11.56 -5.02 -19.57
CA ARG A 210 12.99 -5.10 -19.94
C ARG A 210 13.17 -5.75 -21.31
N LYS A 211 13.92 -6.86 -21.39
CA LYS A 211 14.13 -7.58 -22.65
C LYS A 211 13.09 -8.68 -22.92
N GLU A 212 12.23 -9.01 -21.94
CA GLU A 212 11.17 -10.01 -22.14
C GLU A 212 10.00 -9.43 -22.96
N ASN A 213 9.31 -10.30 -23.70
CA ASN A 213 8.09 -9.95 -24.40
C ASN A 213 6.97 -9.59 -23.40
N PRO A 214 6.46 -8.33 -23.42
CA PRO A 214 5.47 -7.85 -22.44
C PRO A 214 4.18 -8.68 -22.47
N LYS A 215 3.73 -9.11 -23.66
CA LYS A 215 2.53 -9.94 -23.81
C LYS A 215 2.70 -11.28 -23.08
N LYS A 216 3.84 -11.95 -23.22
CA LYS A 216 4.12 -13.23 -22.51
C LYS A 216 4.07 -13.04 -20.99
N ILE A 217 4.53 -11.89 -20.47
CA ILE A 217 4.45 -11.58 -19.04
C ILE A 217 2.99 -11.47 -18.60
N ARG A 218 2.16 -10.70 -19.31
CA ARG A 218 0.72 -10.56 -19.01
C ARG A 218 -0.02 -11.91 -19.14
N ASP A 219 0.30 -12.70 -20.17
CA ASP A 219 -0.28 -14.04 -20.35
C ASP A 219 -0.04 -14.96 -19.15
N GLN A 220 1.16 -14.91 -18.54
CA GLN A 220 1.48 -15.68 -17.35
C GLN A 220 0.76 -15.17 -16.07
N ILE A 221 0.46 -13.88 -15.98
CA ILE A 221 -0.26 -13.31 -14.85
C ILE A 221 -1.75 -13.70 -14.92
N LYS A 222 -2.36 -13.59 -16.10
CA LYS A 222 -3.81 -13.76 -16.28
C LYS A 222 -4.31 -15.20 -16.14
N ILE A 223 -3.44 -16.21 -16.12
CA ILE A 223 -3.80 -17.63 -15.98
C ILE A 223 -4.79 -17.87 -14.84
N ASN A 224 -4.61 -17.17 -13.71
CA ASN A 224 -5.44 -17.33 -12.51
C ASN A 224 -6.38 -16.14 -12.26
N ILE A 225 -6.73 -15.40 -13.30
CA ILE A 225 -7.69 -14.29 -13.22
C ILE A 225 -8.95 -14.62 -13.98
N SER A 226 -10.11 -14.47 -13.35
CA SER A 226 -11.42 -14.63 -13.99
C SER A 226 -11.58 -13.62 -15.12
N LYS A 227 -12.03 -14.08 -16.29
CA LYS A 227 -12.30 -13.22 -17.47
C LYS A 227 -13.27 -12.07 -17.15
N LYS A 228 -14.26 -12.30 -16.27
CA LYS A 228 -15.23 -11.26 -15.83
C LYS A 228 -14.61 -10.10 -15.05
N LYS A 229 -13.44 -10.31 -14.44
CA LYS A 229 -12.73 -9.28 -13.66
C LYS A 229 -11.60 -8.60 -14.44
N LEU A 230 -11.14 -9.22 -15.53
CA LEU A 230 -9.91 -8.85 -16.24
C LEU A 230 -10.18 -7.83 -17.33
N ILE A 231 -9.40 -6.76 -17.32
CA ILE A 231 -9.25 -5.79 -18.40
C ILE A 231 -7.76 -5.71 -18.72
N GLU A 232 -7.34 -6.21 -19.87
CA GLU A 232 -5.95 -6.19 -20.30
C GLU A 232 -5.68 -4.95 -21.15
N ILE A 233 -4.77 -4.07 -20.68
CA ILE A 233 -4.33 -2.86 -21.40
C ILE A 233 -2.81 -2.80 -21.26
N SER A 234 -2.07 -2.99 -22.36
CA SER A 234 -0.60 -3.00 -22.38
C SER A 234 0.02 -1.70 -21.89
N SER A 235 -0.47 -0.57 -22.35
CA SER A 235 0.01 0.75 -21.94
C SER A 235 -0.39 1.06 -20.49
N ARG A 236 0.59 1.15 -19.61
CA ARG A 236 0.36 1.46 -18.19
C ARG A 236 -0.31 2.81 -17.98
N LYS A 237 0.08 3.81 -18.78
CA LYS A 237 -0.56 5.13 -18.79
C LYS A 237 -2.06 5.02 -19.09
N ILE A 238 -2.41 4.30 -20.16
CA ILE A 238 -3.81 4.13 -20.57
C ILE A 238 -4.56 3.32 -19.52
N ALA A 239 -3.95 2.25 -18.95
CA ALA A 239 -4.57 1.43 -17.91
C ALA A 239 -4.93 2.26 -16.66
N ILE A 240 -4.01 3.11 -16.18
CA ILE A 240 -4.24 4.01 -15.03
C ILE A 240 -5.36 5.01 -15.36
N ASN A 241 -5.27 5.69 -16.51
CA ASN A 241 -6.27 6.67 -16.93
C ASN A 241 -7.66 6.04 -17.05
N THR A 242 -7.76 4.85 -17.65
CA THR A 242 -9.03 4.12 -17.82
C THR A 242 -9.59 3.67 -16.48
N ALA A 243 -8.76 3.15 -15.58
CA ALA A 243 -9.20 2.75 -14.25
C ALA A 243 -9.78 3.94 -13.46
N ILE A 244 -9.11 5.10 -13.48
CA ILE A 244 -9.56 6.31 -12.78
C ILE A 244 -10.77 6.95 -13.46
N LYS A 245 -10.83 6.96 -14.79
CA LYS A 245 -12.00 7.46 -15.53
C LYS A 245 -13.26 6.66 -15.18
N ASN A 246 -13.13 5.36 -15.05
CA ASN A 246 -14.23 4.43 -14.81
C ASN A 246 -14.51 4.14 -13.32
N ILE A 247 -13.79 4.79 -12.40
CA ILE A 247 -14.00 4.58 -10.96
C ILE A 247 -15.42 5.02 -10.56
N GLN A 248 -16.10 4.16 -9.83
CA GLN A 248 -17.46 4.41 -9.33
C GLN A 248 -17.42 4.99 -7.92
N SER A 249 -18.57 5.48 -7.44
CA SER A 249 -18.72 5.87 -6.04
C SER A 249 -18.37 4.70 -5.12
N ASP A 250 -17.77 5.01 -3.97
CA ASP A 250 -17.38 4.02 -2.96
C ASP A 250 -16.47 2.89 -3.49
N GLU A 251 -15.60 3.22 -4.43
CA GLU A 251 -14.58 2.30 -4.95
C GLU A 251 -13.18 2.77 -4.53
N VAL A 252 -12.27 1.80 -4.35
CA VAL A 252 -10.84 2.03 -4.15
C VAL A 252 -10.08 1.52 -5.36
N VAL A 253 -9.36 2.40 -6.06
CA VAL A 253 -8.40 2.02 -7.10
C VAL A 253 -6.99 2.01 -6.51
N ILE A 254 -6.30 0.88 -6.68
CA ILE A 254 -4.92 0.70 -6.28
C ILE A 254 -4.06 0.61 -7.53
N VAL A 255 -3.04 1.46 -7.64
CA VAL A 255 -1.99 1.33 -8.64
C VAL A 255 -0.77 0.73 -7.96
N ALA A 256 -0.42 -0.51 -8.32
CA ALA A 256 0.61 -1.30 -7.64
C ALA A 256 1.77 -1.68 -8.54
N GLY A 257 2.95 -1.88 -7.92
CA GLY A 257 4.16 -2.42 -8.53
C GLY A 257 5.33 -1.46 -8.56
N LYS A 258 5.12 -0.21 -8.96
CA LYS A 258 6.18 0.78 -9.17
C LYS A 258 6.34 1.78 -8.01
N GLY A 259 5.24 2.10 -7.31
CA GLY A 259 5.27 3.05 -6.20
C GLY A 259 5.91 4.38 -6.59
N HIS A 260 7.08 4.69 -6.01
CA HIS A 260 7.83 5.94 -6.24
C HIS A 260 8.76 5.91 -7.46
N GLU A 261 8.83 4.81 -8.21
CA GLU A 261 9.67 4.74 -9.41
C GLU A 261 9.22 5.76 -10.46
N SER A 262 10.20 6.48 -11.04
CA SER A 262 9.98 7.52 -12.04
C SER A 262 10.37 7.09 -13.46
N TYR A 263 10.44 5.78 -13.74
CA TYR A 263 10.77 5.27 -15.06
C TYR A 263 9.96 4.02 -15.40
N GLN A 264 9.82 3.75 -16.68
CA GLN A 264 9.39 2.46 -17.21
C GLN A 264 10.48 1.92 -18.15
N GLU A 265 10.84 0.65 -18.00
CA GLU A 265 11.95 0.01 -18.70
C GLU A 265 11.43 -1.09 -19.65
N TYR A 266 11.58 -0.83 -20.92
CA TYR A 266 11.47 -1.83 -22.00
C TYR A 266 12.88 -2.23 -22.43
N LYS A 267 13.29 -2.01 -23.67
CA LYS A 267 14.70 -2.17 -24.07
C LYS A 267 15.57 -1.02 -23.50
N SER A 268 14.97 0.14 -23.32
CA SER A 268 15.57 1.33 -22.69
C SER A 268 14.67 1.88 -21.60
N ARG A 269 15.21 2.67 -20.68
CA ARG A 269 14.46 3.39 -19.65
C ARG A 269 13.91 4.68 -20.23
N LYS A 270 12.62 4.93 -19.95
CA LYS A 270 11.94 6.19 -20.26
C LYS A 270 11.31 6.74 -18.99
N TYR A 271 11.27 8.05 -18.85
CA TYR A 271 10.57 8.68 -17.73
C TYR A 271 9.10 8.28 -17.75
N PHE A 272 8.60 7.81 -16.63
CA PHE A 272 7.21 7.49 -16.39
C PHE A 272 6.94 7.38 -14.90
N SER A 273 6.04 8.20 -14.38
CA SER A 273 5.64 8.20 -12.97
C SER A 273 4.17 7.81 -12.86
N ASP A 274 3.90 6.73 -12.11
CA ASP A 274 2.53 6.36 -11.76
C ASP A 274 1.82 7.51 -11.04
N ARG A 275 2.51 8.18 -10.11
CA ARG A 275 1.98 9.29 -9.34
C ARG A 275 1.50 10.44 -10.22
N ASP A 276 2.32 10.87 -11.17
CA ASP A 276 1.97 11.98 -12.07
C ASP A 276 0.81 11.62 -12.98
N CYS A 277 0.80 10.36 -13.46
CA CYS A 277 -0.29 9.84 -14.27
C CYS A 277 -1.61 9.84 -13.46
N ILE A 278 -1.58 9.37 -12.20
CA ILE A 278 -2.73 9.35 -11.29
C ILE A 278 -3.25 10.78 -11.05
N LEU A 279 -2.37 11.71 -10.68
CA LEU A 279 -2.75 13.11 -10.40
C LEU A 279 -3.42 13.78 -11.60
N LYS A 280 -2.87 13.58 -12.82
CA LYS A 280 -3.47 14.08 -14.05
C LYS A 280 -4.85 13.49 -14.28
N SER A 281 -4.99 12.16 -14.16
CA SER A 281 -6.27 11.47 -14.37
C SER A 281 -7.34 11.88 -13.36
N ILE A 282 -6.96 12.10 -12.08
CA ILE A 282 -7.86 12.60 -11.04
C ILE A 282 -8.35 14.02 -11.38
N LYS A 283 -7.46 14.91 -11.82
CA LYS A 283 -7.82 16.28 -12.23
C LYS A 283 -8.84 16.26 -13.36
N GLU A 284 -8.63 15.43 -14.38
CA GLU A 284 -9.55 15.26 -15.51
C GLU A 284 -10.90 14.68 -15.05
N LYS A 285 -10.91 13.64 -14.22
CA LYS A 285 -12.14 13.04 -13.68
C LYS A 285 -12.95 14.03 -12.84
N ASN A 286 -12.30 14.80 -11.96
CA ASN A 286 -12.97 15.79 -11.12
C ASN A 286 -13.56 16.94 -11.94
N LYS A 287 -12.91 17.35 -13.03
CA LYS A 287 -13.46 18.35 -13.98
C LYS A 287 -14.76 17.85 -14.61
N ASN A 288 -14.77 16.58 -15.06
CA ASN A 288 -15.96 15.96 -15.65
C ASN A 288 -17.11 15.81 -14.64
N LEU A 289 -16.81 15.43 -13.38
CA LEU A 289 -17.81 15.36 -12.31
C LEU A 289 -18.45 16.73 -12.02
N ASN A 290 -17.67 17.81 -12.08
CA ASN A 290 -18.20 19.17 -11.93
C ASN A 290 -19.11 19.59 -13.07
N ASN A 291 -18.75 19.22 -14.31
CA ASN A 291 -19.56 19.56 -15.47
C ASN A 291 -20.89 18.80 -15.44
N ASN A 292 -20.89 17.52 -15.11
CA ASN A 292 -22.12 16.73 -14.98
C ASN A 292 -23.05 17.29 -13.89
N TRP A 293 -22.49 17.73 -12.74
CA TRP A 293 -23.28 18.34 -11.68
C TRP A 293 -23.96 19.67 -12.13
N LYS A 294 -23.24 20.51 -12.89
CA LYS A 294 -23.82 21.74 -13.47
C LYS A 294 -24.94 21.44 -14.46
N VAL A 295 -24.79 20.44 -15.32
CA VAL A 295 -25.82 20.00 -16.28
C VAL A 295 -27.07 19.53 -15.54
N ASN A 296 -26.92 18.67 -14.51
CA ASN A 296 -28.06 18.17 -13.73
C ASN A 296 -28.85 19.30 -13.04
N ILE A 297 -28.16 20.31 -12.50
CA ILE A 297 -28.83 21.49 -11.89
C ILE A 297 -29.63 22.28 -12.94
N ILE A 298 -29.06 22.45 -14.14
CA ILE A 298 -29.74 23.15 -15.23
C ILE A 298 -30.99 22.38 -15.65
N GLU A 299 -30.90 21.05 -15.80
CA GLU A 299 -32.03 20.19 -16.14
C GLU A 299 -33.13 20.20 -15.05
N GLU A 300 -32.76 20.14 -13.76
CA GLU A 300 -33.72 20.26 -12.66
C GLU A 300 -34.39 21.63 -12.63
N ASN A 301 -33.65 22.72 -12.85
CA ASN A 301 -34.20 24.06 -12.91
C ASN A 301 -35.12 24.27 -14.13
N LEU A 302 -34.79 23.66 -15.28
CA LEU A 302 -35.65 23.65 -16.46
C LEU A 302 -36.94 22.87 -16.22
N LYS A 303 -36.88 21.70 -15.59
CA LYS A 303 -38.07 20.91 -15.22
C LYS A 303 -38.99 21.67 -14.25
N LYS A 304 -38.41 22.35 -13.23
CA LYS A 304 -39.17 23.19 -12.32
C LYS A 304 -39.85 24.37 -13.01
N LYS A 305 -39.17 25.05 -13.95
CA LYS A 305 -39.78 26.15 -14.74
C LYS A 305 -40.91 25.66 -15.64
N LEU A 306 -40.75 24.50 -16.26
CA LEU A 306 -41.79 23.91 -17.10
C LEU A 306 -43.02 23.48 -16.28
N SER A 307 -42.85 22.91 -15.08
CA SER A 307 -43.95 22.55 -14.20
C SER A 307 -44.70 23.78 -13.63
N ASN A 308 -44.00 24.90 -13.41
CA ASN A 308 -44.63 26.15 -12.92
C ASN A 308 -45.37 26.95 -14.03
N ASN A 309 -45.10 26.63 -15.32
CA ASN A 309 -45.80 27.29 -16.44
C ASN A 309 -47.00 26.46 -16.95
N LEU A 310 -47.26 25.30 -16.35
CA LEU A 310 -48.41 24.42 -16.64
C LEU A 310 -49.51 24.44 -15.56
N ASN A 311 -49.32 25.23 -14.53
CA ASN A 311 -50.33 25.61 -13.50
C ASN A 311 -50.70 27.08 -13.65
#